data_d8ffded3c3e118eaa73419a42ffed01f
#
_entry.id   d8ffded3c3e118eaa73419a42ffed01f
#
_cell.length_a   1.000
_cell.length_b   1.000
_cell.length_c   1.000
_cell.angle_alpha   90.00
_cell.angle_beta   90.00
_cell.angle_gamma   90.00
#
_symmetry.space_group_name_H-M   'P 1'
#
loop_
_entity.id
_entity.type
_entity.pdbx_description
1 polymer ?
#
loop_
_entity_poly.entity_id
_entity_poly.type
_entity_poly.pdbx_seq_one_letter_code
_entity_poly.pdbx_strand_id
1 'polypeptide(L)'
;MLMVSSQPWVANVLLYPLEYNSKRYHSSDLTRSDAIFVPACYYQTQYDLPEVSRWHECSIQRLIQAKIFSDELKIPIIVTGGSFLADKDVKYSEKAKQFLETLGVTPDKVISIPEGTDSLSEVEALKTRFGHITLVTITSATHQYRLAQILKNADINSEIFQVDFQSSGELNPFLSLPSILALERTRRAIYEYLAIVKYHVLEK
;
A
#
# COMPACT_ATOMS: atom_id res chain seq x y z
N MET A 1 18.37 14.42 -19.55
CA MET A 1 17.56 13.99 -18.40
C MET A 1 17.12 12.52 -18.46
N LEU A 2 16.50 12.05 -19.55
CA LEU A 2 16.02 10.64 -19.67
C LEU A 2 17.13 9.60 -19.41
N MET A 3 18.31 9.79 -19.94
CA MET A 3 19.46 8.87 -19.75
C MET A 3 19.87 8.69 -18.29
N VAL A 4 19.78 9.73 -17.49
CA VAL A 4 20.10 9.68 -16.05
C VAL A 4 18.97 9.02 -15.26
N SER A 5 17.73 9.44 -15.49
CA SER A 5 16.56 8.90 -14.77
C SER A 5 16.23 7.44 -15.10
N SER A 6 16.76 6.91 -16.21
CA SER A 6 16.66 5.50 -16.59
C SER A 6 17.79 4.61 -16.09
N GLN A 7 18.74 5.17 -15.30
CA GLN A 7 19.79 4.38 -14.67
C GLN A 7 19.27 3.67 -13.41
N PRO A 8 19.49 2.36 -13.26
CA PRO A 8 19.02 1.60 -12.09
C PRO A 8 19.52 2.15 -10.74
N TRP A 9 20.78 2.59 -10.68
CA TRP A 9 21.34 3.14 -9.45
C TRP A 9 20.68 4.48 -9.05
N VAL A 10 20.26 5.31 -10.02
CA VAL A 10 19.53 6.56 -9.75
C VAL A 10 18.17 6.25 -9.14
N ALA A 11 17.44 5.29 -9.72
CA ALA A 11 16.18 4.82 -9.15
C ALA A 11 16.37 4.28 -7.71
N ASN A 12 17.41 3.48 -7.47
CA ASN A 12 17.71 2.96 -6.14
C ASN A 12 18.03 4.07 -5.13
N VAL A 13 18.84 5.07 -5.50
CA VAL A 13 19.15 6.22 -4.62
C VAL A 13 17.89 7.00 -4.25
N LEU A 14 16.97 7.20 -5.19
CA LEU A 14 15.71 7.91 -4.91
C LEU A 14 14.73 7.07 -4.08
N LEU A 15 14.67 5.77 -4.30
CA LEU A 15 13.77 4.88 -3.59
C LEU A 15 14.25 4.52 -2.18
N TYR A 16 15.56 4.43 -1.98
CA TYR A 16 16.15 3.96 -0.73
C TYR A 16 15.63 4.71 0.52
N PRO A 17 15.56 6.05 0.54
CA PRO A 17 15.02 6.76 1.71
C PRO A 17 13.54 6.49 1.96
N LEU A 18 12.77 6.20 0.91
CA LEU A 18 11.34 5.88 1.03
C LEU A 18 11.11 4.46 1.58
N GLU A 19 11.98 3.49 1.21
CA GLU A 19 11.76 2.08 1.46
C GLU A 19 12.54 1.53 2.66
N TYR A 20 13.70 2.11 3.00
CA TYR A 20 14.64 1.52 3.97
C TYR A 20 14.88 2.34 5.23
N ASN A 21 14.33 3.56 5.34
CA ASN A 21 14.52 4.42 6.51
C ASN A 21 13.53 4.18 7.65
N SER A 22 12.72 3.14 7.61
CA SER A 22 11.76 2.82 8.67
C SER A 22 12.08 1.51 9.38
N LYS A 23 11.54 1.37 10.57
CA LYS A 23 11.61 0.13 11.33
C LYS A 23 10.93 -1.00 10.55
N ARG A 24 11.60 -2.15 10.45
CA ARG A 24 11.01 -3.38 9.93
C ARG A 24 10.47 -4.20 11.10
N TYR A 25 9.26 -4.70 10.93
CA TYR A 25 8.61 -5.55 11.91
C TYR A 25 8.64 -7.02 11.45
N HIS A 26 8.80 -7.93 12.40
CA HIS A 26 8.55 -9.35 12.21
C HIS A 26 7.13 -9.68 12.69
N SER A 27 6.55 -10.76 12.22
CA SER A 27 5.18 -11.18 12.63
C SER A 27 5.04 -11.33 14.14
N SER A 28 6.12 -11.74 14.83
CA SER A 28 6.16 -11.81 16.30
C SER A 28 5.95 -10.48 17.02
N ASP A 29 6.27 -9.36 16.38
CA ASP A 29 6.14 -8.01 16.95
C ASP A 29 4.69 -7.50 16.85
N LEU A 30 3.87 -8.10 15.98
CA LEU A 30 2.54 -7.64 15.59
C LEU A 30 1.38 -8.26 16.39
N THR A 31 1.68 -9.04 17.42
CA THR A 31 0.68 -9.85 18.16
C THR A 31 -0.34 -9.05 18.98
N ARG A 32 -0.16 -7.73 19.12
CA ARG A 32 -1.05 -6.85 19.89
C ARG A 32 -2.03 -6.04 19.03
N SER A 33 -2.14 -6.34 17.74
CA SER A 33 -3.02 -5.62 16.83
C SER A 33 -4.42 -6.21 16.84
N ASP A 34 -5.42 -5.34 16.75
CA ASP A 34 -6.84 -5.73 16.70
C ASP A 34 -7.26 -6.19 15.30
N ALA A 35 -6.65 -5.61 14.27
CA ALA A 35 -6.94 -5.93 12.88
C ALA A 35 -5.75 -5.61 11.95
N ILE A 36 -5.80 -6.15 10.73
CA ILE A 36 -4.89 -5.85 9.63
C ILE A 36 -5.57 -4.81 8.74
N PHE A 37 -4.93 -3.67 8.52
CA PHE A 37 -5.42 -2.64 7.62
C PHE A 37 -4.70 -2.69 6.27
N VAL A 38 -5.47 -2.72 5.19
CA VAL A 38 -4.96 -2.72 3.81
C VAL A 38 -5.59 -1.56 3.05
N PRO A 39 -4.88 -0.43 2.87
CA PRO A 39 -5.35 0.65 2.02
C PRO A 39 -5.33 0.23 0.56
N ALA A 40 -6.22 0.83 -0.23
CA ALA A 40 -6.34 0.56 -1.65
C ALA A 40 -5.04 0.88 -2.42
N CYS A 41 -4.86 0.19 -3.55
CA CYS A 41 -3.88 0.58 -4.55
C CYS A 41 -4.52 0.67 -5.93
N TYR A 42 -4.66 -0.44 -6.66
CA TYR A 42 -5.29 -0.41 -7.98
C TYR A 42 -5.89 -1.77 -8.38
N TYR A 43 -7.02 -1.70 -9.08
CA TYR A 43 -7.71 -2.83 -9.72
C TYR A 43 -8.22 -2.42 -11.10
N GLN A 44 -7.95 -3.23 -12.12
CA GLN A 44 -8.36 -2.96 -13.49
C GLN A 44 -9.81 -3.39 -13.70
N THR A 45 -10.68 -2.42 -13.99
CA THR A 45 -12.11 -2.67 -14.22
C THR A 45 -12.48 -2.79 -15.70
N GLN A 46 -11.59 -2.34 -16.58
CA GLN A 46 -11.78 -2.41 -18.04
C GLN A 46 -11.29 -3.76 -18.57
N TYR A 47 -11.81 -4.14 -19.73
CA TYR A 47 -11.49 -5.36 -20.45
C TYR A 47 -11.92 -6.66 -19.72
N ASP A 48 -12.12 -7.69 -20.51
CA ASP A 48 -12.40 -9.04 -20.01
C ASP A 48 -11.07 -9.76 -19.72
N LEU A 49 -10.60 -9.62 -18.48
CA LEU A 49 -9.34 -10.18 -18.02
C LEU A 49 -9.60 -11.22 -16.92
N PRO A 50 -8.75 -12.26 -16.82
CA PRO A 50 -8.74 -13.14 -15.66
C PRO A 50 -8.58 -12.33 -14.36
N GLU A 51 -9.25 -12.76 -13.29
CA GLU A 51 -9.29 -12.01 -12.02
C GLU A 51 -7.90 -11.62 -11.50
N VAL A 52 -6.94 -12.52 -11.54
CA VAL A 52 -5.56 -12.27 -11.09
C VAL A 52 -4.89 -11.15 -11.90
N SER A 53 -5.19 -11.04 -13.20
CA SER A 53 -4.62 -10.04 -14.09
C SER A 53 -5.20 -8.63 -13.89
N ARG A 54 -6.31 -8.51 -13.17
CA ARG A 54 -6.93 -7.23 -12.81
C ARG A 54 -6.21 -6.53 -11.67
N TRP A 55 -5.52 -7.30 -10.83
CA TRP A 55 -4.82 -6.78 -9.65
C TRP A 55 -3.45 -6.25 -10.00
N HIS A 56 -3.21 -4.99 -9.67
CA HIS A 56 -1.88 -4.41 -9.77
C HIS A 56 -0.93 -5.04 -8.76
N GLU A 57 0.37 -5.04 -9.05
CA GLU A 57 1.40 -5.65 -8.20
C GLU A 57 1.30 -5.18 -6.73
N CYS A 58 1.13 -3.87 -6.52
CA CYS A 58 0.95 -3.30 -5.18
C CYS A 58 -0.27 -3.88 -4.43
N SER A 59 -1.39 -4.07 -5.12
CA SER A 59 -2.60 -4.63 -4.52
C SER A 59 -2.45 -6.10 -4.17
N ILE A 60 -1.93 -6.90 -5.10
CA ILE A 60 -1.76 -8.34 -4.90
C ILE A 60 -0.82 -8.62 -3.73
N GLN A 61 0.32 -7.94 -3.65
CA GLN A 61 1.28 -8.14 -2.57
C GLN A 61 0.69 -7.77 -1.20
N ARG A 62 -0.05 -6.65 -1.12
CA ARG A 62 -0.72 -6.25 0.13
C ARG A 62 -1.79 -7.27 0.56
N LEU A 63 -2.65 -7.71 -0.36
CA LEU A 63 -3.75 -8.63 -0.06
C LEU A 63 -3.25 -10.02 0.32
N ILE A 64 -2.23 -10.55 -0.38
CA ILE A 64 -1.63 -11.84 -0.03
C ILE A 64 -0.95 -11.78 1.33
N GLN A 65 -0.19 -10.71 1.62
CA GLN A 65 0.44 -10.55 2.92
C GLN A 65 -0.58 -10.41 4.04
N ALA A 66 -1.70 -9.71 3.79
CA ALA A 66 -2.79 -9.61 4.74
C ALA A 66 -3.42 -10.97 5.06
N LYS A 67 -3.61 -11.82 4.04
CA LYS A 67 -4.07 -13.20 4.25
C LYS A 67 -3.10 -13.99 5.11
N ILE A 68 -1.79 -13.93 4.80
CA ILE A 68 -0.77 -14.64 5.59
C ILE A 68 -0.85 -14.22 7.06
N PHE A 69 -0.90 -12.93 7.34
CA PHE A 69 -0.99 -12.42 8.72
C PHE A 69 -2.33 -12.75 9.37
N SER A 70 -3.43 -12.71 8.65
CA SER A 70 -4.74 -13.13 9.21
C SER A 70 -4.74 -14.60 9.59
N ASP A 71 -4.06 -15.45 8.83
CA ASP A 71 -3.90 -16.85 9.17
C ASP A 71 -2.98 -17.08 10.38
N GLU A 72 -1.91 -16.29 10.52
CA GLU A 72 -0.96 -16.39 11.64
C GLU A 72 -1.54 -15.81 12.93
N LEU A 73 -2.02 -14.55 12.86
CA LEU A 73 -2.44 -13.76 14.02
C LEU A 73 -3.91 -14.02 14.42
N LYS A 74 -4.70 -14.63 13.56
CA LYS A 74 -6.15 -14.90 13.74
C LYS A 74 -7.02 -13.65 13.88
N ILE A 75 -6.55 -12.49 13.42
CA ILE A 75 -7.24 -11.20 13.45
C ILE A 75 -7.89 -10.88 12.08
N PRO A 76 -8.94 -10.03 12.04
CA PRO A 76 -9.64 -9.67 10.83
C PRO A 76 -8.82 -8.75 9.93
N ILE A 77 -9.17 -8.72 8.63
CA ILE A 77 -8.63 -7.83 7.63
C ILE A 77 -9.63 -6.72 7.34
N ILE A 78 -9.19 -5.47 7.40
CA ILE A 78 -9.95 -4.29 7.00
C ILE A 78 -9.36 -3.81 5.67
N VAL A 79 -10.20 -3.73 4.64
CA VAL A 79 -9.82 -3.20 3.32
C VAL A 79 -10.63 -1.94 3.03
N THR A 80 -9.96 -0.88 2.57
CA THR A 80 -10.59 0.40 2.20
C THR A 80 -10.54 0.62 0.70
N GLY A 81 -11.27 1.61 0.23
CA GLY A 81 -11.24 2.08 -1.14
C GLY A 81 -12.60 2.06 -1.83
N GLY A 82 -13.04 3.25 -2.22
CA GLY A 82 -14.32 3.51 -2.86
C GLY A 82 -14.24 3.61 -4.38
N SER A 83 -14.91 4.60 -4.94
CA SER A 83 -15.15 4.82 -6.36
C SER A 83 -14.04 5.62 -7.06
N PHE A 84 -12.79 5.18 -6.97
CA PHE A 84 -11.66 5.86 -7.63
C PHE A 84 -11.15 5.14 -8.90
N LEU A 85 -11.62 3.92 -9.14
CA LEU A 85 -11.24 3.12 -10.31
C LEU A 85 -11.77 3.70 -11.63
N ALA A 86 -11.38 3.14 -12.77
CA ALA A 86 -11.85 3.58 -14.08
C ALA A 86 -13.38 3.44 -14.21
N ASP A 87 -13.94 2.34 -13.71
CA ASP A 87 -15.39 2.18 -13.49
C ASP A 87 -15.74 2.68 -12.09
N LYS A 88 -16.57 3.72 -12.02
CA LYS A 88 -16.96 4.36 -10.76
C LYS A 88 -18.02 3.59 -9.95
N ASP A 89 -18.70 2.65 -10.59
CA ASP A 89 -19.68 1.79 -9.92
C ASP A 89 -19.00 0.65 -9.14
N VAL A 90 -17.75 0.36 -9.45
CA VAL A 90 -16.94 -0.64 -8.77
C VAL A 90 -16.21 -0.04 -7.56
N LYS A 91 -16.45 -0.60 -6.38
CA LYS A 91 -15.72 -0.27 -5.16
C LYS A 91 -14.52 -1.19 -5.00
N TYR A 92 -13.32 -0.59 -4.82
CA TYR A 92 -12.08 -1.36 -4.66
C TYR A 92 -12.16 -2.33 -3.48
N SER A 93 -12.62 -1.86 -2.32
CA SER A 93 -12.69 -2.67 -1.09
C SER A 93 -13.62 -3.87 -1.20
N GLU A 94 -14.70 -3.77 -1.98
CA GLU A 94 -15.60 -4.90 -2.23
C GLU A 94 -14.93 -5.96 -3.11
N LYS A 95 -14.18 -5.53 -4.14
CA LYS A 95 -13.37 -6.44 -4.96
C LYS A 95 -12.28 -7.10 -4.15
N ALA A 96 -11.59 -6.34 -3.31
CA ALA A 96 -10.54 -6.87 -2.43
C ALA A 96 -11.09 -7.90 -1.44
N LYS A 97 -12.28 -7.65 -0.86
CA LYS A 97 -12.98 -8.62 -0.03
C LYS A 97 -13.30 -9.91 -0.80
N GLN A 98 -13.92 -9.82 -1.98
CA GLN A 98 -14.23 -10.97 -2.83
C GLN A 98 -12.94 -11.77 -3.17
N PHE A 99 -11.86 -11.08 -3.48
CA PHE A 99 -10.58 -11.74 -3.79
C PHE A 99 -10.00 -12.47 -2.58
N LEU A 100 -10.02 -11.87 -1.39
CA LEU A 100 -9.57 -12.52 -0.15
C LEU A 100 -10.44 -13.75 0.19
N GLU A 101 -11.74 -13.69 -0.05
CA GLU A 101 -12.64 -14.83 0.11
C GLU A 101 -12.29 -15.97 -0.86
N THR A 102 -11.94 -15.68 -2.11
CA THR A 102 -11.46 -16.71 -3.06
C THR A 102 -10.12 -17.32 -2.65
N LEU A 103 -9.32 -16.60 -1.86
CA LEU A 103 -8.09 -17.12 -1.27
C LEU A 103 -8.32 -17.91 0.04
N GLY A 104 -9.58 -18.10 0.43
CA GLY A 104 -9.97 -18.90 1.59
C GLY A 104 -10.06 -18.15 2.91
N VAL A 105 -10.08 -16.81 2.90
CA VAL A 105 -10.42 -16.03 4.09
C VAL A 105 -11.93 -16.07 4.29
N THR A 106 -12.39 -16.38 5.50
CA THR A 106 -13.84 -16.45 5.78
C THR A 106 -14.46 -15.04 5.71
N PRO A 107 -15.71 -14.92 5.19
CA PRO A 107 -16.36 -13.61 4.96
C PRO A 107 -16.48 -12.71 6.19
N ASP A 108 -16.63 -13.31 7.38
CA ASP A 108 -16.70 -12.63 8.67
C ASP A 108 -15.36 -12.02 9.11
N LYS A 109 -14.25 -12.50 8.56
CA LYS A 109 -12.91 -11.97 8.82
C LYS A 109 -12.47 -10.86 7.86
N VAL A 110 -13.28 -10.50 6.86
CA VAL A 110 -12.95 -9.43 5.93
C VAL A 110 -13.98 -8.31 6.02
N ILE A 111 -13.54 -7.16 6.49
CA ILE A 111 -14.35 -5.97 6.65
C ILE A 111 -14.03 -5.01 5.49
N SER A 112 -15.00 -4.80 4.61
CA SER A 112 -14.92 -3.82 3.52
C SER A 112 -15.40 -2.44 3.98
N ILE A 113 -14.63 -1.40 3.67
CA ILE A 113 -15.00 0.01 3.85
C ILE A 113 -15.00 0.65 2.45
N PRO A 114 -16.18 0.75 1.80
CA PRO A 114 -16.29 1.20 0.41
C PRO A 114 -16.24 2.73 0.26
N GLU A 115 -15.63 3.40 1.20
CA GLU A 115 -15.37 4.83 1.25
C GLU A 115 -13.88 5.13 1.03
N GLY A 116 -13.61 6.40 0.68
CA GLY A 116 -12.26 6.89 0.42
C GLY A 116 -11.84 6.70 -1.04
N THR A 117 -11.21 7.74 -1.58
CA THR A 117 -10.67 7.76 -2.96
C THR A 117 -9.17 8.07 -2.98
N ASP A 118 -8.61 8.36 -1.81
CA ASP A 118 -7.20 8.61 -1.55
C ASP A 118 -6.86 8.19 -0.11
N SER A 119 -5.57 8.19 0.22
CA SER A 119 -5.09 7.68 1.50
C SER A 119 -5.61 8.44 2.71
N LEU A 120 -5.88 9.76 2.57
CA LEU A 120 -6.41 10.57 3.66
C LEU A 120 -7.86 10.19 3.95
N SER A 121 -8.72 10.19 2.93
CA SER A 121 -10.14 9.84 3.05
C SER A 121 -10.37 8.37 3.43
N GLU A 122 -9.47 7.46 3.05
CA GLU A 122 -9.50 6.07 3.51
C GLU A 122 -9.24 5.94 5.01
N VAL A 123 -8.25 6.68 5.53
CA VAL A 123 -7.95 6.70 6.97
C VAL A 123 -9.05 7.41 7.77
N GLU A 124 -9.66 8.47 7.22
CA GLU A 124 -10.83 9.13 7.83
C GLU A 124 -12.02 8.18 7.93
N ALA A 125 -12.32 7.42 6.87
CA ALA A 125 -13.37 6.41 6.86
C ALA A 125 -13.10 5.30 7.89
N LEU A 126 -11.84 4.85 7.99
CA LEU A 126 -11.41 3.88 9.00
C LEU A 126 -11.62 4.43 10.41
N LYS A 127 -11.17 5.66 10.69
CA LYS A 127 -11.35 6.32 11.98
C LYS A 127 -12.83 6.50 12.35
N THR A 128 -13.64 6.91 11.40
CA THR A 128 -15.10 7.08 11.60
C THR A 128 -15.78 5.80 12.00
N ARG A 129 -15.34 4.65 11.44
CA ARG A 129 -15.97 3.35 11.68
C ARG A 129 -15.50 2.68 12.97
N PHE A 130 -14.25 2.82 13.35
CA PHE A 130 -13.66 2.07 14.46
C PHE A 130 -13.17 2.94 15.63
N GLY A 131 -13.04 4.25 15.44
CA GLY A 131 -12.52 5.13 16.47
C GLY A 131 -11.08 4.78 16.86
N HIS A 132 -10.88 4.36 18.10
CA HIS A 132 -9.57 3.89 18.58
C HIS A 132 -9.40 2.41 18.31
N ILE A 133 -8.44 2.09 17.46
CA ILE A 133 -8.09 0.72 17.07
C ILE A 133 -6.57 0.61 16.91
N THR A 134 -6.00 -0.52 17.29
CA THR A 134 -4.58 -0.82 17.07
C THR A 134 -4.44 -1.73 15.84
N LEU A 135 -3.64 -1.31 14.88
CA LEU A 135 -3.54 -1.94 13.59
C LEU A 135 -2.14 -2.43 13.26
N VAL A 136 -2.07 -3.48 12.45
CA VAL A 136 -0.96 -3.68 11.53
C VAL A 136 -1.39 -3.22 10.14
N THR A 137 -0.70 -2.24 9.58
CA THR A 137 -1.02 -1.69 8.26
C THR A 137 -0.06 -2.24 7.23
N ILE A 138 -0.59 -2.89 6.19
CA ILE A 138 0.21 -3.44 5.09
C ILE A 138 0.14 -2.49 3.91
N THR A 139 1.29 -1.97 3.49
CA THR A 139 1.37 -1.01 2.39
C THR A 139 2.65 -1.19 1.56
N SER A 140 2.69 -0.58 0.36
CA SER A 140 3.92 -0.55 -0.44
C SER A 140 5.03 0.20 0.29
N ALA A 141 6.26 -0.30 0.20
CA ALA A 141 7.41 0.28 0.90
C ALA A 141 7.62 1.77 0.57
N THR A 142 7.41 2.18 -0.67
CA THR A 142 7.49 3.59 -1.06
C THR A 142 6.45 4.48 -0.39
N HIS A 143 5.26 3.95 -0.08
CA HIS A 143 4.12 4.69 0.46
C HIS A 143 4.12 4.78 2.00
N GLN A 144 4.91 3.97 2.68
CA GLN A 144 4.89 3.78 4.13
C GLN A 144 5.01 5.07 4.94
N TYR A 145 5.94 5.96 4.55
CA TYR A 145 6.21 7.19 5.30
C TYR A 145 4.97 8.11 5.35
N ARG A 146 4.37 8.37 4.18
CA ARG A 146 3.18 9.24 4.08
C ARG A 146 1.98 8.63 4.80
N LEU A 147 1.73 7.34 4.64
CA LEU A 147 0.63 6.66 5.31
C LEU A 147 0.81 6.63 6.84
N ALA A 148 2.03 6.41 7.33
CA ALA A 148 2.32 6.48 8.76
C ALA A 148 2.03 7.87 9.36
N GLN A 149 2.32 8.95 8.62
CA GLN A 149 2.00 10.30 9.07
C GLN A 149 0.47 10.55 9.09
N ILE A 150 -0.25 10.06 8.09
CA ILE A 150 -1.72 10.19 8.03
C ILE A 150 -2.37 9.45 9.21
N LEU A 151 -1.98 8.21 9.46
CA LEU A 151 -2.47 7.40 10.58
C LEU A 151 -2.17 8.06 11.92
N LYS A 152 -0.94 8.56 12.10
CA LYS A 152 -0.53 9.28 13.31
C LYS A 152 -1.36 10.55 13.54
N ASN A 153 -1.59 11.36 12.51
CA ASN A 153 -2.40 12.58 12.62
C ASN A 153 -3.90 12.27 12.85
N ALA A 154 -4.34 11.08 12.47
CA ALA A 154 -5.67 10.57 12.78
C ALA A 154 -5.78 9.93 14.18
N ASP A 155 -4.72 9.92 15.01
CA ASP A 155 -4.65 9.22 16.30
C ASP A 155 -4.95 7.72 16.21
N ILE A 156 -4.58 7.09 15.10
CA ILE A 156 -4.68 5.65 14.91
C ILE A 156 -3.32 5.02 15.20
N ASN A 157 -3.29 4.13 16.20
CA ASN A 157 -2.09 3.38 16.51
C ASN A 157 -1.88 2.27 15.48
N SER A 158 -0.77 2.31 14.76
CA SER A 158 -0.50 1.32 13.71
C SER A 158 0.98 1.04 13.55
N GLU A 159 1.30 -0.24 13.45
CA GLU A 159 2.60 -0.72 12.98
C GLU A 159 2.56 -0.94 11.47
N ILE A 160 3.53 -0.36 10.75
CA ILE A 160 3.55 -0.43 9.27
C ILE A 160 4.40 -1.62 8.83
N PHE A 161 3.78 -2.54 8.13
CA PHE A 161 4.46 -3.65 7.46
C PHE A 161 4.55 -3.37 5.95
N GLN A 162 5.77 -3.43 5.43
CA GLN A 162 6.06 -3.04 4.05
C GLN A 162 6.10 -4.26 3.13
N VAL A 163 5.49 -4.10 1.96
CA VAL A 163 5.59 -5.01 0.80
C VAL A 163 5.91 -4.19 -0.45
N ASP A 164 5.96 -4.79 -1.62
CA ASP A 164 6.13 -4.10 -2.91
C ASP A 164 7.37 -3.18 -2.92
N PHE A 165 8.53 -3.75 -2.53
CA PHE A 165 9.81 -3.08 -2.62
C PHE A 165 10.23 -2.93 -4.08
N GLN A 166 10.60 -1.73 -4.47
CA GLN A 166 11.00 -1.40 -5.84
C GLN A 166 12.52 -1.32 -6.00
N SER A 167 13.27 -1.02 -4.95
CA SER A 167 14.73 -0.98 -4.99
C SER A 167 15.35 -2.27 -4.46
N SER A 168 16.60 -2.53 -4.88
CA SER A 168 17.39 -3.66 -4.36
C SER A 168 17.90 -3.43 -2.93
N GLY A 169 17.79 -2.21 -2.40
CA GLY A 169 18.43 -1.80 -1.14
C GLY A 169 19.94 -1.52 -1.27
N GLU A 170 20.51 -1.66 -2.44
CA GLU A 170 21.92 -1.38 -2.71
C GLU A 170 22.11 0.03 -3.29
N LEU A 171 23.08 0.76 -2.76
CA LEU A 171 23.40 2.13 -3.18
C LEU A 171 24.66 2.21 -4.04
N ASN A 172 25.16 1.10 -4.53
CA ASN A 172 26.39 1.04 -5.34
C ASN A 172 26.16 1.74 -6.70
N PRO A 173 26.79 2.90 -6.95
CA PRO A 173 26.66 3.58 -8.23
C PRO A 173 27.43 2.80 -9.30
N PHE A 174 26.74 2.38 -10.33
CA PHE A 174 27.36 1.80 -11.52
C PHE A 174 26.57 2.22 -12.76
N LEU A 175 27.29 2.48 -13.84
CA LEU A 175 26.67 2.75 -15.13
C LEU A 175 26.21 1.46 -15.77
N SER A 176 24.96 1.43 -16.16
CA SER A 176 24.35 0.33 -16.92
C SER A 176 23.63 0.84 -18.14
N LEU A 177 23.11 -0.06 -18.96
CA LEU A 177 22.24 0.35 -20.03
C LEU A 177 20.95 0.98 -19.46
N PRO A 178 20.42 2.05 -20.10
CA PRO A 178 19.15 2.62 -19.73
C PRO A 178 18.04 1.55 -19.66
N SER A 179 17.23 1.62 -18.61
CA SER A 179 16.16 0.65 -18.36
C SER A 179 14.81 1.34 -18.22
N ILE A 180 13.80 0.85 -18.94
CA ILE A 180 12.40 1.32 -18.80
C ILE A 180 11.91 1.08 -17.38
N LEU A 181 12.29 -0.03 -16.77
CA LEU A 181 11.94 -0.34 -15.38
C LEU A 181 12.55 0.67 -14.40
N ALA A 182 13.81 1.06 -14.61
CA ALA A 182 14.45 2.10 -13.79
C ALA A 182 13.78 3.46 -13.95
N LEU A 183 13.36 3.82 -15.17
CA LEU A 183 12.61 5.04 -15.41
C LEU A 183 11.26 5.04 -14.68
N GLU A 184 10.53 3.94 -14.71
CA GLU A 184 9.25 3.79 -13.99
C GLU A 184 9.44 3.86 -12.47
N ARG A 185 10.48 3.24 -11.94
CA ARG A 185 10.85 3.32 -10.51
C ARG A 185 11.22 4.75 -10.10
N THR A 186 11.98 5.46 -10.93
CA THR A 186 12.29 6.88 -10.73
C THR A 186 11.03 7.73 -10.70
N ARG A 187 10.09 7.49 -11.64
CA ARG A 187 8.78 8.17 -11.66
C ARG A 187 7.99 7.92 -10.38
N ARG A 188 7.94 6.67 -9.89
CA ARG A 188 7.25 6.32 -8.63
C ARG A 188 7.86 7.04 -7.43
N ALA A 189 9.20 7.10 -7.34
CA ALA A 189 9.87 7.83 -6.28
C ALA A 189 9.54 9.32 -6.30
N ILE A 190 9.64 9.98 -7.46
CA ILE A 190 9.30 11.40 -7.62
C ILE A 190 7.83 11.66 -7.24
N TYR A 191 6.92 10.81 -7.71
CA TYR A 191 5.50 10.90 -7.36
C TYR A 191 5.29 10.87 -5.84
N GLU A 192 5.92 9.94 -5.14
CA GLU A 192 5.75 9.83 -3.69
C GLU A 192 6.37 11.02 -2.94
N TYR A 193 7.53 11.52 -3.36
CA TYR A 193 8.09 12.76 -2.80
C TYR A 193 7.15 13.96 -2.97
N LEU A 194 6.56 14.12 -4.16
CA LEU A 194 5.59 15.19 -4.40
C LEU A 194 4.32 15.01 -3.56
N ALA A 195 3.85 13.77 -3.39
CA ALA A 195 2.69 13.46 -2.55
C ALA A 195 2.97 13.73 -1.07
N ILE A 196 4.17 13.46 -0.57
CA ILE A 196 4.62 13.81 0.78
C ILE A 196 4.62 15.34 0.96
N VAL A 197 5.19 16.08 0.01
CA VAL A 197 5.20 17.56 0.06
C VAL A 197 3.76 18.10 0.04
N LYS A 198 2.91 17.62 -0.87
CA LYS A 198 1.50 18.00 -0.93
C LYS A 198 0.80 17.79 0.41
N TYR A 199 0.96 16.62 1.01
CA TYR A 199 0.36 16.31 2.30
C TYR A 199 0.81 17.27 3.40
N HIS A 200 2.10 17.59 3.47
CA HIS A 200 2.61 18.49 4.51
C HIS A 200 2.22 19.97 4.32
N VAL A 201 1.96 20.40 3.09
CA VAL A 201 1.67 21.81 2.76
C VAL A 201 0.17 22.11 2.71
N LEU A 202 -0.64 21.16 2.20
CA LEU A 202 -2.05 21.40 1.87
C LEU A 202 -3.05 20.62 2.72
N GLU A 203 -2.64 19.51 3.35
CA GLU A 203 -3.56 18.55 3.97
C GLU A 203 -3.29 18.32 5.47
N LYS A 204 -2.36 19.10 6.07
CA LYS A 204 -1.96 18.95 7.47
C LYS A 204 -2.74 19.88 8.41
#